data_55d939202b0a41f45bc63d7cb367faa3
#
_entry.id   55d939202b0a41f45bc63d7cb367faa3
#
_cell.length_a   1.000
_cell.length_b   1.000
_cell.length_c   1.000
_cell.angle_alpha   90.00
_cell.angle_beta   90.00
_cell.angle_gamma   90.00
#
_symmetry.space_group_name_H-M   'P 1'
#
loop_
_entity.id
_entity.type
_entity.pdbx_description
1 polymer ?
#
loop_
_entity_poly.entity_id
_entity_poly.type
_entity_poly.pdbx_seq_one_letter_code
_entity_poly.pdbx_strand_id
1 'polypeptide(L)'
;MIVFHAKNSRTPERGVALVVALLMLMLISAALMGMIMMSNTETNISSNFRDEQTAFFSSKGGIEEIRDRLRTGATNSLGGSAVFSSTNVPPFPLPGLVNGVLYITNPAAGETVTPWLPLGASTTYPDTEICKEVTCTSGVPTGSWYVTPAASKSTSYAATPILPWKWVRVMAMINKPSTTSKLMPVNGSSGSDITAGYRVCWNGTNEVAISNIIYTSCPAANNTYLPVYELTALAVTSSGSRRMTQYEVSQTTLPPMPGAMIFDGPNPDYGTNPNSAAFAVSGTDADHGPTGTGCPAAANVPGLAGYNAASTTSLGTQVNRPASYTGTPAGIADESSNLGPLSTVDGLTKLVNSITTAAGPNVYGISPLPNPSTLNLGTDAAPVINVVQGDYTFGGPGAGILVVTGTLTFNGNPSYNGIILVIGQGNVQKNGGGNGTLNGSLFVANLYSDTPPTYTHPIPLGANSPPGIPTVAWNGGGTANIQYDSCWINAVNQSFPYRIVAQRELIY
;
A
#
# COMPACT_ATOMS: atom_id res chain seq x y z
N MET A 1 -40.92 -10.36 -108.61
CA MET A 1 -40.28 -9.54 -107.57
C MET A 1 -41.19 -9.53 -106.32
N ILE A 2 -40.90 -10.43 -105.33
CA ILE A 2 -41.76 -10.61 -104.19
C ILE A 2 -41.08 -9.90 -103.01
N VAL A 3 -41.74 -8.89 -102.47
CA VAL A 3 -41.29 -8.11 -101.34
C VAL A 3 -41.91 -8.72 -100.12
N PHE A 4 -41.05 -9.33 -99.26
CA PHE A 4 -41.41 -9.80 -97.92
C PHE A 4 -41.39 -8.62 -96.93
N HIS A 5 -42.58 -8.29 -96.43
CA HIS A 5 -42.73 -7.37 -95.31
C HIS A 5 -42.55 -8.20 -93.97
N ALA A 6 -41.45 -7.96 -93.33
CA ALA A 6 -41.26 -8.49 -91.97
C ALA A 6 -42.08 -7.62 -91.01
N LYS A 7 -43.09 -8.24 -90.42
CA LYS A 7 -43.96 -7.59 -89.43
C LYS A 7 -43.24 -7.73 -88.04
N ASN A 8 -42.57 -6.67 -87.63
CA ASN A 8 -41.94 -6.60 -86.33
C ASN A 8 -43.04 -6.47 -85.24
N SER A 9 -43.45 -7.58 -84.58
CA SER A 9 -44.31 -7.55 -83.40
C SER A 9 -43.43 -7.22 -82.18
N ARG A 10 -43.35 -5.98 -81.86
CA ARG A 10 -42.82 -5.58 -80.56
C ARG A 10 -43.85 -5.87 -79.49
N THR A 11 -43.70 -7.00 -78.82
CA THR A 11 -44.43 -7.30 -77.63
C THR A 11 -44.10 -6.26 -76.53
N PRO A 12 -45.06 -5.88 -75.72
CA PRO A 12 -44.84 -4.84 -74.73
C PRO A 12 -44.10 -5.45 -73.45
N GLU A 13 -42.79 -5.51 -73.55
CA GLU A 13 -41.93 -5.89 -72.41
C GLU A 13 -41.85 -4.85 -71.29
N ARG A 14 -42.56 -3.69 -71.48
CA ARG A 14 -42.54 -2.58 -70.53
C ARG A 14 -43.10 -2.91 -69.13
N GLY A 15 -44.01 -3.87 -69.03
CA GLY A 15 -44.55 -4.30 -67.69
C GLY A 15 -43.62 -5.10 -66.86
N VAL A 16 -42.85 -6.00 -67.52
CA VAL A 16 -41.88 -6.88 -66.76
C VAL A 16 -40.71 -6.08 -66.21
N ALA A 17 -40.19 -5.12 -66.98
CA ALA A 17 -39.11 -4.26 -66.51
C ALA A 17 -39.50 -3.42 -65.28
N LEU A 18 -40.72 -2.93 -65.21
CA LEU A 18 -41.24 -2.20 -64.06
C LEU A 18 -41.35 -3.08 -62.83
N VAL A 19 -41.84 -4.31 -62.95
CA VAL A 19 -41.98 -5.28 -61.83
C VAL A 19 -40.59 -5.68 -61.32
N VAL A 20 -39.60 -5.93 -62.19
CA VAL A 20 -38.24 -6.24 -61.80
C VAL A 20 -37.56 -5.05 -61.10
N ALA A 21 -37.77 -3.82 -61.60
CA ALA A 21 -37.26 -2.61 -60.95
C ALA A 21 -37.86 -2.41 -59.54
N LEU A 22 -39.16 -2.67 -59.39
CA LEU A 22 -39.87 -2.57 -58.11
C LEU A 22 -39.36 -3.62 -57.10
N LEU A 23 -39.15 -4.87 -57.57
CA LEU A 23 -38.60 -5.96 -56.76
C LEU A 23 -37.16 -5.67 -56.33
N MET A 24 -36.32 -5.14 -57.26
CA MET A 24 -34.96 -4.73 -56.90
C MET A 24 -34.95 -3.58 -55.88
N LEU A 25 -35.81 -2.60 -56.05
CA LEU A 25 -35.93 -1.48 -55.11
C LEU A 25 -36.40 -1.97 -53.70
N MET A 26 -37.33 -2.90 -53.68
CA MET A 26 -37.80 -3.51 -52.44
C MET A 26 -36.73 -4.35 -51.77
N LEU A 27 -35.92 -5.08 -52.53
CA LEU A 27 -34.79 -5.85 -52.02
C LEU A 27 -33.69 -4.95 -51.46
N ILE A 28 -33.35 -3.87 -52.18
CA ILE A 28 -32.37 -2.88 -51.72
C ILE A 28 -32.86 -2.18 -50.46
N SER A 29 -34.14 -1.81 -50.39
CA SER A 29 -34.74 -1.18 -49.20
C SER A 29 -34.71 -2.12 -48.02
N ALA A 30 -35.01 -3.41 -48.18
CA ALA A 30 -34.94 -4.41 -47.12
C ALA A 30 -33.47 -4.62 -46.64
N ALA A 31 -32.52 -4.66 -47.57
CA ALA A 31 -31.10 -4.79 -47.22
C ALA A 31 -30.58 -3.56 -46.45
N LEU A 32 -30.96 -2.33 -46.90
CA LEU A 32 -30.60 -1.11 -46.18
C LEU A 32 -31.22 -1.05 -44.77
N MET A 33 -32.48 -1.47 -44.61
CA MET A 33 -33.13 -1.52 -43.31
C MET A 33 -32.46 -2.52 -42.38
N GLY A 34 -32.03 -3.68 -42.91
CA GLY A 34 -31.24 -4.65 -42.18
C GLY A 34 -29.87 -4.08 -41.74
N MET A 35 -29.16 -3.37 -42.58
CA MET A 35 -27.89 -2.72 -42.26
C MET A 35 -28.04 -1.64 -41.16
N ILE A 36 -29.11 -0.83 -41.23
CA ILE A 36 -29.41 0.19 -40.22
C ILE A 36 -29.70 -0.48 -38.85
N MET A 37 -30.47 -1.56 -38.84
CA MET A 37 -30.73 -2.30 -37.60
C MET A 37 -29.45 -2.90 -37.01
N MET A 38 -28.59 -3.52 -37.81
CA MET A 38 -27.28 -4.02 -37.36
C MET A 38 -26.41 -2.90 -36.79
N SER A 39 -26.26 -1.79 -37.51
CA SER A 39 -25.48 -0.64 -37.09
C SER A 39 -25.97 -0.06 -35.74
N ASN A 40 -27.28 0.07 -35.57
CA ASN A 40 -27.87 0.50 -34.29
C ASN A 40 -27.58 -0.49 -33.15
N THR A 41 -27.67 -1.78 -33.43
CA THR A 41 -27.37 -2.80 -32.46
C THR A 41 -25.91 -2.79 -32.05
N GLU A 42 -24.99 -2.69 -33.00
CA GLU A 42 -23.56 -2.58 -32.75
C GLU A 42 -23.22 -1.32 -31.93
N THR A 43 -23.83 -0.18 -32.28
CA THR A 43 -23.65 1.06 -31.52
C THR A 43 -24.13 0.93 -30.09
N ASN A 44 -25.29 0.32 -29.85
CA ASN A 44 -25.82 0.09 -28.51
C ASN A 44 -24.94 -0.87 -27.70
N ILE A 45 -24.47 -1.95 -28.30
CA ILE A 45 -23.55 -2.90 -27.65
C ILE A 45 -22.24 -2.19 -27.28
N SER A 46 -21.66 -1.44 -28.20
CA SER A 46 -20.42 -0.71 -27.96
C SER A 46 -20.60 0.36 -26.87
N SER A 47 -21.71 1.09 -26.87
CA SER A 47 -22.03 2.06 -25.82
C SER A 47 -22.18 1.40 -24.45
N ASN A 48 -22.95 0.32 -24.36
CA ASN A 48 -23.16 -0.42 -23.13
C ASN A 48 -21.82 -0.96 -22.58
N PHE A 49 -20.97 -1.52 -23.45
CA PHE A 49 -19.66 -2.02 -23.05
C PHE A 49 -18.76 -0.91 -22.51
N ARG A 50 -18.74 0.24 -23.17
CA ARG A 50 -17.98 1.41 -22.72
C ARG A 50 -18.49 1.91 -21.36
N ASP A 51 -19.79 1.95 -21.16
CA ASP A 51 -20.41 2.41 -19.92
C ASP A 51 -20.13 1.42 -18.77
N GLU A 52 -20.16 0.12 -19.03
CA GLU A 52 -19.73 -0.89 -18.07
C GLU A 52 -18.26 -0.78 -17.68
N GLN A 53 -17.37 -0.60 -18.66
CA GLN A 53 -15.96 -0.36 -18.39
C GLN A 53 -15.74 0.93 -17.57
N THR A 54 -16.46 1.99 -17.92
CA THR A 54 -16.39 3.26 -17.18
C THR A 54 -16.83 3.07 -15.74
N ALA A 55 -17.92 2.35 -15.48
CA ALA A 55 -18.37 2.04 -14.12
C ALA A 55 -17.34 1.19 -13.36
N PHE A 56 -16.76 0.17 -14.02
CA PHE A 56 -15.76 -0.69 -13.42
C PHE A 56 -14.48 0.08 -13.03
N PHE A 57 -13.91 0.85 -13.94
CA PHE A 57 -12.71 1.63 -13.63
C PHE A 57 -12.99 2.74 -12.62
N SER A 58 -14.18 3.30 -12.61
CA SER A 58 -14.58 4.30 -11.63
C SER A 58 -14.72 3.72 -10.23
N SER A 59 -15.29 2.51 -10.09
CA SER A 59 -15.37 1.84 -8.79
C SER A 59 -13.96 1.52 -8.26
N LYS A 60 -13.07 1.03 -9.12
CA LYS A 60 -11.66 0.84 -8.78
C LYS A 60 -10.98 2.16 -8.39
N GLY A 61 -11.20 3.22 -9.19
CA GLY A 61 -10.63 4.54 -8.88
C GLY A 61 -11.06 5.06 -7.51
N GLY A 62 -12.31 4.86 -7.13
CA GLY A 62 -12.79 5.20 -5.78
C GLY A 62 -12.08 4.39 -4.69
N ILE A 63 -11.91 3.09 -4.87
CA ILE A 63 -11.17 2.26 -3.92
C ILE A 63 -9.70 2.69 -3.81
N GLU A 64 -9.04 2.93 -4.93
CA GLU A 64 -7.63 3.34 -4.94
C GLU A 64 -7.42 4.69 -4.23
N GLU A 65 -8.32 5.64 -4.46
CA GLU A 65 -8.31 6.91 -3.73
C GLU A 65 -8.41 6.70 -2.22
N ILE A 66 -9.40 5.90 -1.78
CA ILE A 66 -9.61 5.67 -0.37
C ILE A 66 -8.45 4.85 0.22
N ARG A 67 -7.93 3.87 -0.52
CA ARG A 67 -6.76 3.09 -0.11
C ARG A 67 -5.52 3.99 0.12
N ASP A 68 -5.30 4.97 -0.73
CA ASP A 68 -4.23 5.94 -0.52
C ASP A 68 -4.50 6.82 0.72
N ARG A 69 -5.74 7.24 0.92
CA ARG A 69 -6.13 8.07 2.07
C ARG A 69 -6.12 7.33 3.41
N LEU A 70 -6.05 6.01 3.43
CA LEU A 70 -5.88 5.23 4.66
C LEU A 70 -4.50 5.45 5.30
N ARG A 71 -3.48 5.77 4.52
CA ARG A 71 -2.13 6.02 5.06
C ARG A 71 -2.03 7.40 5.72
N THR A 72 -1.22 7.50 6.75
CA THR A 72 -0.88 8.78 7.37
C THR A 72 -0.07 9.65 6.38
N GLY A 73 -0.32 10.94 6.36
CA GLY A 73 0.38 11.87 5.47
C GLY A 73 -0.15 11.94 4.03
N ALA A 74 -1.16 11.13 3.66
CA ALA A 74 -1.85 11.30 2.39
C ALA A 74 -2.67 12.60 2.34
N THR A 75 -2.87 13.14 1.16
CA THR A 75 -3.80 14.25 0.96
C THR A 75 -5.20 13.83 1.40
N ASN A 76 -5.83 14.60 2.30
CA ASN A 76 -7.10 14.23 2.92
C ASN A 76 -7.07 12.86 3.62
N SER A 77 -5.96 12.58 4.32
CA SER A 77 -5.77 11.32 5.03
C SER A 77 -6.95 11.01 5.94
N LEU A 78 -7.36 9.75 5.92
CA LEU A 78 -8.30 9.17 6.88
C LEU A 78 -7.55 8.63 8.11
N GLY A 79 -6.27 8.29 7.94
CA GLY A 79 -5.39 7.86 9.02
C GLY A 79 -4.99 9.04 9.92
N GLY A 80 -5.04 8.87 11.23
CA GLY A 80 -4.69 9.92 12.19
C GLY A 80 -5.71 11.06 12.32
N SER A 81 -6.78 11.09 11.55
CA SER A 81 -7.87 12.04 11.70
C SER A 81 -8.90 11.53 12.71
N ALA A 82 -9.76 12.45 13.20
CA ALA A 82 -10.92 12.08 14.04
C ALA A 82 -11.86 11.07 13.36
N VAL A 83 -11.73 10.83 12.06
CA VAL A 83 -12.49 9.86 11.28
C VAL A 83 -12.08 8.43 11.64
N PHE A 84 -10.80 8.18 11.85
CA PHE A 84 -10.27 6.91 12.34
C PHE A 84 -10.04 6.89 13.85
N SER A 85 -10.73 7.74 14.59
CA SER A 85 -10.73 7.64 16.06
C SER A 85 -11.36 6.32 16.49
N SER A 86 -11.04 5.88 17.70
CA SER A 86 -11.59 4.67 18.30
C SER A 86 -13.14 4.64 18.38
N THR A 87 -13.77 5.77 18.13
CA THR A 87 -15.22 5.93 18.15
C THR A 87 -15.90 5.85 16.79
N ASN A 88 -15.16 5.91 15.66
CA ASN A 88 -15.77 5.95 14.33
C ASN A 88 -15.52 4.68 13.51
N VAL A 89 -14.39 4.61 12.84
CA VAL A 89 -13.91 3.34 12.27
C VAL A 89 -12.61 3.11 12.94
N PRO A 90 -12.66 2.37 13.95
CA PRO A 90 -11.44 1.95 14.54
C PRO A 90 -10.52 1.40 13.50
N PRO A 91 -9.25 1.32 13.79
CA PRO A 91 -8.62 0.09 13.38
C PRO A 91 -9.52 -1.09 13.75
N PHE A 92 -10.43 -0.94 14.76
CA PHE A 92 -11.30 -2.03 15.20
C PHE A 92 -12.58 -1.52 15.86
N PRO A 93 -13.77 -2.11 15.56
CA PRO A 93 -14.91 -1.90 16.41
C PRO A 93 -14.60 -2.49 17.79
N LEU A 94 -14.54 -1.63 18.80
CA LEU A 94 -14.44 -2.05 20.18
C LEU A 94 -15.81 -2.54 20.65
N PRO A 95 -15.90 -3.56 21.52
CA PRO A 95 -17.15 -3.95 22.15
C PRO A 95 -17.84 -2.76 22.83
N GLY A 96 -19.08 -2.51 22.47
CA GLY A 96 -19.85 -1.37 23.00
C GLY A 96 -19.55 -0.02 22.32
N LEU A 97 -18.66 0.01 21.33
CA LEU A 97 -18.42 1.17 20.52
C LEU A 97 -19.15 1.06 19.18
N VAL A 98 -19.71 2.17 18.82
CA VAL A 98 -20.59 2.43 17.70
C VAL A 98 -19.76 2.51 16.43
N ASN A 99 -20.15 1.84 15.36
CA ASN A 99 -19.69 2.05 14.00
C ASN A 99 -18.36 1.40 13.60
N GLY A 100 -18.43 0.13 13.24
CA GLY A 100 -17.36 -0.55 12.52
C GLY A 100 -17.32 -0.23 11.01
N VAL A 101 -18.14 0.72 10.52
CA VAL A 101 -18.29 1.00 9.10
C VAL A 101 -18.20 2.49 8.83
N LEU A 102 -17.36 2.87 7.87
CA LEU A 102 -17.22 4.22 7.37
C LEU A 102 -17.66 4.28 5.91
N TYR A 103 -18.56 5.20 5.58
CA TYR A 103 -18.87 5.53 4.20
C TYR A 103 -18.23 6.85 3.80
N ILE A 104 -17.50 6.84 2.71
CA ILE A 104 -17.03 8.03 2.03
C ILE A 104 -17.89 8.20 0.79
N THR A 105 -18.54 9.35 0.63
CA THR A 105 -19.45 9.61 -0.47
C THR A 105 -18.88 10.63 -1.45
N ASN A 106 -19.23 10.47 -2.72
CA ASN A 106 -18.83 11.35 -3.81
C ASN A 106 -20.08 11.79 -4.61
N PRO A 107 -20.91 12.68 -4.02
CA PRO A 107 -22.11 13.17 -4.70
C PRO A 107 -21.74 14.10 -5.85
N ALA A 108 -22.44 14.01 -6.98
CA ALA A 108 -22.45 15.06 -7.99
C ALA A 108 -23.17 16.32 -7.47
N ALA A 109 -23.01 17.43 -8.17
CA ALA A 109 -23.69 18.68 -7.78
C ALA A 109 -25.22 18.50 -7.71
N GLY A 110 -25.79 18.76 -6.53
CA GLY A 110 -27.22 18.57 -6.26
C GLY A 110 -27.67 17.13 -6.02
N GLU A 111 -26.76 16.18 -5.96
CA GLU A 111 -27.03 14.78 -5.68
C GLU A 111 -26.92 14.47 -4.18
N THR A 112 -27.76 13.55 -3.70
CA THR A 112 -27.66 13.02 -2.33
C THR A 112 -27.25 11.54 -2.42
N VAL A 113 -26.27 11.14 -1.62
CA VAL A 113 -25.77 9.76 -1.56
C VAL A 113 -25.90 9.26 -0.12
N THR A 114 -26.77 8.28 0.11
CA THR A 114 -27.13 7.77 1.46
C THR A 114 -27.11 6.25 1.50
N PRO A 115 -25.94 5.60 1.32
CA PRO A 115 -25.84 4.14 1.21
C PRO A 115 -26.27 3.38 2.47
N TRP A 116 -26.23 4.02 3.62
CA TRP A 116 -26.52 3.44 4.94
C TRP A 116 -27.99 3.36 5.30
N LEU A 117 -28.88 3.94 4.51
CA LEU A 117 -30.29 3.85 4.76
C LEU A 117 -30.87 2.51 4.27
N PRO A 118 -31.84 1.92 4.97
CA PRO A 118 -32.45 0.67 4.54
C PRO A 118 -33.16 0.80 3.20
N LEU A 119 -33.20 -0.30 2.45
CA LEU A 119 -33.90 -0.38 1.18
C LEU A 119 -35.38 0.00 1.40
N GLY A 120 -35.89 0.99 0.67
CA GLY A 120 -37.28 1.45 0.77
C GLY A 120 -37.47 2.78 1.51
N ALA A 121 -36.50 3.29 2.26
CA ALA A 121 -36.44 4.72 2.60
C ALA A 121 -36.02 5.52 1.35
N SER A 122 -36.10 6.84 1.36
CA SER A 122 -35.62 7.69 0.25
C SER A 122 -34.09 7.57 0.06
N THR A 123 -33.64 6.35 -0.19
CA THR A 123 -32.23 5.95 -0.31
C THR A 123 -31.78 6.16 -1.73
N THR A 124 -30.76 6.96 -1.89
CA THR A 124 -30.00 7.02 -3.13
C THR A 124 -28.78 6.15 -3.03
N TYR A 125 -28.63 5.21 -3.95
CA TYR A 125 -27.49 4.29 -4.03
C TYR A 125 -27.30 3.43 -2.76
N PRO A 126 -28.29 2.64 -2.32
CA PRO A 126 -28.20 1.81 -1.11
C PRO A 126 -27.07 0.80 -1.22
N ASP A 127 -26.43 0.51 -0.09
CA ASP A 127 -25.48 -0.60 0.01
C ASP A 127 -26.24 -1.91 0.25
N THR A 128 -26.52 -2.63 -0.83
CA THR A 128 -27.20 -3.93 -0.78
C THR A 128 -26.28 -5.07 -0.36
N GLU A 129 -24.97 -4.86 -0.35
CA GLU A 129 -23.99 -5.89 -0.03
C GLU A 129 -23.67 -5.97 1.46
N ILE A 130 -23.88 -4.87 2.21
CA ILE A 130 -23.54 -4.85 3.64
C ILE A 130 -24.20 -6.01 4.40
N CYS A 131 -25.46 -6.35 4.08
CA CYS A 131 -26.18 -7.45 4.74
C CYS A 131 -25.73 -8.85 4.31
N LYS A 132 -24.91 -8.97 3.28
CA LYS A 132 -24.21 -10.22 2.95
C LYS A 132 -22.91 -10.37 3.74
N GLU A 133 -22.40 -9.26 4.21
CA GLU A 133 -21.14 -9.18 4.95
C GLU A 133 -21.38 -9.34 6.46
N VAL A 134 -22.52 -8.84 6.94
CA VAL A 134 -22.86 -8.76 8.36
C VAL A 134 -24.26 -9.25 8.61
N THR A 135 -24.56 -9.59 9.86
CA THR A 135 -25.92 -9.96 10.24
C THR A 135 -26.84 -8.76 10.14
N CYS A 136 -27.94 -8.90 9.40
CA CYS A 136 -28.95 -7.87 9.25
C CYS A 136 -30.31 -8.37 9.75
N THR A 137 -31.11 -7.44 10.29
CA THR A 137 -32.54 -7.64 10.55
C THR A 137 -33.29 -6.59 9.75
N SER A 138 -34.23 -7.03 8.90
CA SER A 138 -35.00 -6.15 8.01
C SER A 138 -34.14 -5.22 7.16
N GLY A 139 -33.00 -5.72 6.66
CA GLY A 139 -32.08 -4.97 5.80
C GLY A 139 -31.16 -3.98 6.54
N VAL A 140 -31.18 -3.99 7.87
CA VAL A 140 -30.32 -3.15 8.70
C VAL A 140 -29.29 -4.04 9.42
N PRO A 141 -27.99 -3.71 9.35
CA PRO A 141 -26.98 -4.44 10.08
C PRO A 141 -27.22 -4.46 11.59
N THR A 142 -27.05 -5.63 12.18
CA THR A 142 -27.20 -5.86 13.62
C THR A 142 -26.02 -6.67 14.13
N GLY A 143 -25.72 -6.55 15.40
CA GLY A 143 -24.67 -7.31 16.06
C GLY A 143 -23.92 -6.49 17.10
N SER A 144 -23.21 -7.13 17.99
CA SER A 144 -22.47 -6.47 19.07
C SER A 144 -21.31 -5.60 18.58
N TRP A 145 -20.83 -5.82 17.37
CA TRP A 145 -19.72 -5.09 16.75
C TRP A 145 -20.18 -4.05 15.72
N TYR A 146 -21.41 -4.17 15.22
CA TYR A 146 -22.01 -3.23 14.29
C TYR A 146 -23.23 -2.59 14.94
N VAL A 147 -23.15 -1.33 15.19
CA VAL A 147 -24.29 -0.49 15.55
C VAL A 147 -24.52 0.47 14.39
N THR A 148 -25.77 0.74 14.05
CA THR A 148 -26.15 1.65 12.97
C THR A 148 -25.22 2.85 12.92
N PRO A 149 -24.59 3.16 11.78
CA PRO A 149 -23.63 4.26 11.70
C PRO A 149 -24.34 5.58 12.08
N ALA A 150 -24.13 6.02 13.31
CA ALA A 150 -24.74 7.23 13.84
C ALA A 150 -24.29 8.49 13.10
N ALA A 151 -23.17 8.39 12.41
CA ALA A 151 -22.68 9.46 11.55
C ALA A 151 -21.90 8.86 10.41
N SER A 152 -22.44 8.94 9.22
CA SER A 152 -21.66 8.78 8.01
C SER A 152 -20.62 9.89 7.94
N LYS A 153 -19.38 9.52 7.74
CA LYS A 153 -18.33 10.49 7.45
C LYS A 153 -18.30 10.70 5.94
N SER A 154 -19.09 11.66 5.47
CA SER A 154 -19.04 12.06 4.08
C SER A 154 -17.88 13.02 3.88
N THR A 155 -17.05 12.73 2.91
CA THR A 155 -16.06 13.65 2.39
C THR A 155 -16.27 13.70 0.89
N SER A 156 -16.68 14.84 0.34
CA SER A 156 -16.72 14.98 -1.10
C SER A 156 -15.29 15.12 -1.62
N TYR A 157 -14.96 14.34 -2.62
CA TYR A 157 -13.72 14.48 -3.34
C TYR A 157 -13.91 15.43 -4.52
N ALA A 158 -13.13 16.50 -4.55
CA ALA A 158 -13.27 17.57 -5.54
C ALA A 158 -12.38 17.38 -6.78
N ALA A 159 -12.11 16.13 -7.19
CA ALA A 159 -11.37 15.91 -8.43
C ALA A 159 -12.16 16.38 -9.66
N THR A 160 -11.47 16.97 -10.61
CA THR A 160 -12.07 17.36 -11.88
C THR A 160 -11.32 16.64 -13.01
N PRO A 161 -11.98 15.77 -13.81
CA PRO A 161 -13.40 15.40 -13.73
C PRO A 161 -13.70 14.49 -12.53
N ILE A 162 -14.90 14.62 -11.98
CA ILE A 162 -15.36 13.74 -10.91
C ILE A 162 -15.58 12.35 -11.48
N LEU A 163 -14.89 11.36 -10.95
CA LEU A 163 -15.14 9.95 -11.27
C LEU A 163 -16.56 9.57 -10.80
N PRO A 164 -17.33 8.79 -11.57
CA PRO A 164 -18.72 8.46 -11.25
C PRO A 164 -18.87 7.35 -10.16
N TRP A 165 -17.90 7.18 -9.27
CA TRP A 165 -18.15 6.39 -8.09
C TRP A 165 -19.04 7.18 -7.11
N LYS A 166 -19.92 6.51 -6.40
CA LYS A 166 -20.92 7.13 -5.53
C LYS A 166 -20.54 7.07 -4.07
N TRP A 167 -20.05 5.92 -3.64
CA TRP A 167 -19.56 5.73 -2.29
C TRP A 167 -18.51 4.63 -2.24
N VAL A 168 -17.67 4.73 -1.21
CA VAL A 168 -16.75 3.67 -0.78
C VAL A 168 -17.03 3.39 0.68
N ARG A 169 -17.29 2.13 1.00
CA ARG A 169 -17.40 1.62 2.35
C ARG A 169 -16.05 1.10 2.81
N VAL A 170 -15.64 1.48 4.00
CA VAL A 170 -14.46 0.94 4.69
C VAL A 170 -14.94 0.23 5.95
N MET A 171 -14.59 -1.02 6.10
CA MET A 171 -14.88 -1.79 7.31
C MET A 171 -13.74 -2.74 7.63
N ALA A 172 -13.69 -3.16 8.89
CA ALA A 172 -12.78 -4.22 9.28
C ALA A 172 -13.28 -5.57 8.73
N MET A 173 -12.40 -6.33 8.13
CA MET A 173 -12.76 -7.65 7.63
C MET A 173 -13.05 -8.62 8.77
N ILE A 174 -14.15 -9.36 8.61
CA ILE A 174 -14.62 -10.36 9.59
C ILE A 174 -14.67 -11.71 8.89
N ASN A 175 -14.25 -12.76 9.58
CA ASN A 175 -14.40 -14.12 9.09
C ASN A 175 -15.90 -14.49 9.05
N LYS A 176 -16.39 -14.86 7.89
CA LYS A 176 -17.82 -15.00 7.63
C LYS A 176 -18.27 -16.45 7.78
N PRO A 177 -19.41 -16.70 8.44
CA PRO A 177 -19.99 -18.02 8.48
C PRO A 177 -20.52 -18.42 7.10
N SER A 178 -20.23 -19.62 6.67
CA SER A 178 -20.57 -20.12 5.35
C SER A 178 -22.07 -20.40 5.15
N THR A 179 -22.89 -20.39 6.20
CA THR A 179 -24.30 -20.82 6.12
C THR A 179 -25.24 -19.82 5.46
N THR A 180 -24.87 -18.55 5.42
CA THR A 180 -25.69 -17.47 4.83
C THR A 180 -24.94 -16.64 3.79
N SER A 181 -23.64 -16.74 3.74
CA SER A 181 -22.76 -16.02 2.84
C SER A 181 -22.22 -16.96 1.76
N LYS A 182 -22.24 -16.56 0.51
CA LYS A 182 -21.53 -17.25 -0.58
C LYS A 182 -20.00 -17.10 -0.47
N LEU A 183 -19.53 -16.48 0.58
CA LEU A 183 -18.12 -16.16 0.82
C LEU A 183 -17.47 -17.29 1.61
N MET A 184 -16.29 -17.68 1.17
CA MET A 184 -15.49 -18.69 1.87
C MET A 184 -14.89 -18.07 3.14
N PRO A 185 -14.94 -18.78 4.28
CA PRO A 185 -14.16 -18.36 5.45
C PRO A 185 -12.67 -18.33 5.12
N VAL A 186 -11.95 -17.42 5.75
CA VAL A 186 -10.53 -17.20 5.52
C VAL A 186 -9.66 -18.46 5.72
N ASN A 187 -10.05 -19.30 6.65
CA ASN A 187 -9.39 -20.58 6.93
C ASN A 187 -9.97 -21.79 6.19
N GLY A 188 -10.86 -21.55 5.21
CA GLY A 188 -11.46 -22.61 4.38
C GLY A 188 -12.43 -23.52 5.10
N SER A 189 -12.82 -23.23 6.35
CA SER A 189 -13.75 -24.07 7.10
C SER A 189 -15.20 -23.86 6.67
N SER A 190 -15.96 -24.96 6.78
CA SER A 190 -17.39 -24.98 6.48
C SER A 190 -18.23 -24.34 7.60
N GLY A 191 -19.52 -24.16 7.38
CA GLY A 191 -20.44 -23.37 8.19
C GLY A 191 -20.57 -23.64 9.69
N SER A 192 -19.82 -24.57 10.23
CA SER A 192 -19.68 -24.81 11.68
C SER A 192 -18.38 -24.25 12.26
N ASP A 193 -17.70 -23.35 11.51
CA ASP A 193 -16.45 -22.78 11.99
C ASP A 193 -16.68 -21.91 13.24
N ILE A 194 -16.04 -22.29 14.33
CA ILE A 194 -16.06 -21.55 15.59
C ILE A 194 -15.43 -20.16 15.48
N THR A 195 -14.67 -19.90 14.40
CA THR A 195 -14.04 -18.61 14.12
C THR A 195 -14.97 -17.67 13.32
N ALA A 196 -16.21 -18.07 13.05
CA ALA A 196 -17.19 -17.21 12.40
C ALA A 196 -17.44 -15.94 13.23
N GLY A 197 -17.36 -14.79 12.57
CA GLY A 197 -17.46 -13.49 13.23
C GLY A 197 -16.16 -13.00 13.87
N TYR A 198 -15.09 -13.79 13.82
CA TYR A 198 -13.77 -13.35 14.29
C TYR A 198 -13.15 -12.38 13.29
N ARG A 199 -12.28 -11.53 13.81
CA ARG A 199 -11.55 -10.59 13.00
C ARG A 199 -10.53 -11.28 12.13
N VAL A 200 -10.41 -10.80 10.90
CA VAL A 200 -9.36 -11.21 9.98
C VAL A 200 -8.16 -10.29 10.13
N CYS A 201 -7.02 -10.91 10.34
CA CYS A 201 -5.74 -10.24 10.41
C CYS A 201 -4.78 -10.82 9.38
N TRP A 202 -3.85 -10.02 8.92
CA TRP A 202 -2.77 -10.44 8.04
C TRP A 202 -1.54 -10.81 8.87
N ASN A 203 -1.01 -12.03 8.69
CA ASN A 203 0.15 -12.52 9.43
C ASN A 203 1.50 -12.33 8.71
N GLY A 204 1.51 -11.54 7.64
CA GLY A 204 2.68 -11.37 6.76
C GLY A 204 2.60 -12.22 5.49
N THR A 205 1.90 -13.34 5.51
CA THR A 205 1.78 -14.28 4.38
C THR A 205 0.32 -14.57 4.02
N ASN A 206 -0.53 -14.77 4.99
CA ASN A 206 -1.92 -15.16 4.82
C ASN A 206 -2.85 -14.35 5.71
N GLU A 207 -4.10 -14.31 5.34
CA GLU A 207 -5.19 -13.89 6.21
C GLU A 207 -5.49 -14.99 7.22
N VAL A 208 -5.65 -14.60 8.47
CA VAL A 208 -5.99 -15.51 9.58
C VAL A 208 -7.13 -14.95 10.40
N ALA A 209 -8.08 -15.79 10.74
CA ALA A 209 -9.15 -15.44 11.66
C ALA A 209 -8.61 -15.54 13.10
N ILE A 210 -8.59 -14.42 13.79
CA ILE A 210 -8.07 -14.36 15.16
C ILE A 210 -9.20 -14.56 16.15
N SER A 211 -9.09 -15.64 16.93
CA SER A 211 -10.02 -15.98 17.98
C SER A 211 -9.86 -15.05 19.18
N ASN A 212 -10.24 -13.81 19.03
CA ASN A 212 -10.30 -12.93 20.18
C ASN A 212 -11.74 -12.56 20.46
N ILE A 213 -12.22 -12.93 21.63
CA ILE A 213 -13.53 -12.56 22.16
C ILE A 213 -13.69 -11.04 22.23
N ILE A 214 -12.57 -10.32 22.18
CA ILE A 214 -12.52 -8.87 22.20
C ILE A 214 -11.98 -8.43 20.84
N TYR A 215 -12.83 -8.05 19.92
CA TYR A 215 -12.50 -7.54 18.58
C TYR A 215 -11.60 -6.28 18.58
N THR A 216 -10.71 -6.14 19.54
CA THR A 216 -10.02 -4.90 19.84
C THR A 216 -8.72 -4.71 19.09
N SER A 217 -8.03 -5.78 18.72
CA SER A 217 -6.76 -5.66 17.97
C SER A 217 -6.33 -6.99 17.35
N CYS A 218 -5.63 -6.93 16.23
CA CYS A 218 -4.79 -8.04 15.82
C CYS A 218 -3.69 -8.23 16.88
N PRO A 219 -3.35 -9.47 17.29
CA PRO A 219 -2.41 -9.70 18.38
C PRO A 219 -1.09 -8.98 18.13
N ALA A 220 -0.72 -8.14 19.07
CA ALA A 220 0.55 -7.42 19.03
C ALA A 220 1.76 -8.29 19.39
N ALA A 221 1.57 -9.56 19.70
CA ALA A 221 2.67 -10.47 19.96
C ALA A 221 3.57 -10.54 18.73
N ASN A 222 4.65 -9.80 18.77
CA ASN A 222 5.68 -9.65 17.73
C ASN A 222 5.32 -8.71 16.54
N ASN A 223 4.37 -7.80 16.64
CA ASN A 223 4.00 -6.83 15.58
C ASN A 223 3.75 -7.44 14.20
N THR A 224 3.42 -8.73 14.11
CA THR A 224 3.31 -9.44 12.84
C THR A 224 1.90 -9.50 12.28
N TYR A 225 0.89 -9.27 13.12
CA TYR A 225 -0.50 -9.32 12.69
C TYR A 225 -1.06 -7.93 12.47
N LEU A 226 -1.49 -7.67 11.23
CA LEU A 226 -2.03 -6.39 10.81
C LEU A 226 -3.52 -6.50 10.50
N PRO A 227 -4.31 -5.47 10.77
CA PRO A 227 -5.71 -5.48 10.39
C PRO A 227 -5.89 -5.58 8.88
N VAL A 228 -6.86 -6.40 8.48
CA VAL A 228 -7.37 -6.40 7.11
C VAL A 228 -8.64 -5.56 7.08
N TYR A 229 -8.69 -4.61 6.15
CA TYR A 229 -9.86 -3.80 5.87
C TYR A 229 -10.49 -4.23 4.56
N GLU A 230 -11.80 -4.17 4.53
CA GLU A 230 -12.59 -4.38 3.34
C GLU A 230 -13.05 -3.03 2.80
N LEU A 231 -12.69 -2.74 1.56
CA LEU A 231 -13.09 -1.55 0.82
C LEU A 231 -14.09 -1.97 -0.26
N THR A 232 -15.33 -1.49 -0.18
CA THR A 232 -16.35 -1.78 -1.18
C THR A 232 -16.79 -0.48 -1.83
N ALA A 233 -16.72 -0.38 -3.15
CA ALA A 233 -17.09 0.81 -3.90
C ALA A 233 -18.22 0.53 -4.88
N LEU A 234 -19.20 1.44 -4.93
CA LEU A 234 -20.22 1.48 -5.97
C LEU A 234 -19.93 2.62 -6.93
N ALA A 235 -19.88 2.33 -8.22
CA ALA A 235 -19.92 3.34 -9.28
C ALA A 235 -21.20 3.22 -10.10
N VAL A 236 -21.72 4.38 -10.53
CA VAL A 236 -22.91 4.50 -11.35
C VAL A 236 -22.68 5.56 -12.42
N THR A 237 -22.71 5.16 -13.67
CA THR A 237 -22.55 6.09 -14.82
C THR A 237 -23.83 6.88 -15.06
N SER A 238 -23.72 7.91 -15.89
CA SER A 238 -24.88 8.70 -16.31
C SER A 238 -25.92 7.89 -17.10
N SER A 239 -25.51 6.82 -17.76
CA SER A 239 -26.40 5.88 -18.45
C SER A 239 -27.11 4.92 -17.50
N GLY A 240 -26.74 4.91 -16.22
CA GLY A 240 -27.31 4.00 -15.20
C GLY A 240 -26.57 2.67 -15.04
N SER A 241 -25.48 2.42 -15.80
CA SER A 241 -24.65 1.24 -15.62
C SER A 241 -24.00 1.27 -14.25
N ARG A 242 -24.07 0.14 -13.54
CA ARG A 242 -23.61 0.00 -12.15
C ARG A 242 -22.56 -1.08 -12.04
N ARG A 243 -21.50 -0.80 -11.29
CA ARG A 243 -20.49 -1.79 -10.92
C ARG A 243 -20.09 -1.60 -9.47
N MET A 244 -19.92 -2.72 -8.81
CA MET A 244 -19.45 -2.77 -7.43
C MET A 244 -18.17 -3.60 -7.39
N THR A 245 -17.13 -3.04 -6.78
CA THR A 245 -15.83 -3.69 -6.62
C THR A 245 -15.49 -3.71 -5.14
N GLN A 246 -14.84 -4.78 -4.69
CA GLN A 246 -14.39 -4.92 -3.31
C GLN A 246 -12.92 -5.33 -3.29
N TYR A 247 -12.16 -4.67 -2.42
CA TYR A 247 -10.77 -4.99 -2.12
C TYR A 247 -10.62 -5.31 -0.65
N GLU A 248 -9.82 -6.31 -0.37
CA GLU A 248 -9.28 -6.58 0.95
C GLU A 248 -7.88 -5.98 0.99
N VAL A 249 -7.64 -5.12 1.96
CA VAL A 249 -6.38 -4.38 2.06
C VAL A 249 -5.80 -4.49 3.45
N SER A 250 -4.48 -4.60 3.52
CA SER A 250 -3.74 -4.59 4.77
C SER A 250 -2.55 -3.66 4.65
N GLN A 251 -2.19 -3.01 5.75
CA GLN A 251 -1.04 -2.13 5.76
C GLN A 251 0.24 -2.92 5.49
N THR A 252 1.13 -2.37 4.69
CA THR A 252 2.50 -2.87 4.61
C THR A 252 3.27 -2.32 5.79
N THR A 253 3.96 -3.17 6.53
CA THR A 253 4.88 -2.72 7.58
C THR A 253 6.29 -3.12 7.23
N LEU A 254 7.24 -2.34 7.69
CA LEU A 254 8.62 -2.77 7.72
C LEU A 254 8.80 -3.86 8.78
N PRO A 255 9.73 -4.78 8.57
CA PRO A 255 10.18 -5.67 9.64
C PRO A 255 10.68 -4.85 10.84
N PRO A 256 10.62 -5.41 12.06
CA PRO A 256 11.20 -4.75 13.23
C PRO A 256 12.67 -4.39 12.97
N MET A 257 13.07 -3.20 13.41
CA MET A 257 14.48 -2.78 13.39
C MET A 257 15.14 -3.22 14.69
N PRO A 258 15.96 -4.28 14.67
CA PRO A 258 16.49 -4.88 15.91
C PRO A 258 17.70 -4.14 16.50
N GLY A 259 17.96 -2.91 16.10
CA GLY A 259 19.08 -2.11 16.59
C GLY A 259 18.99 -0.65 16.16
N ALA A 260 19.73 0.22 16.83
CA ALA A 260 19.89 1.60 16.38
C ALA A 260 20.72 1.65 15.09
N MET A 261 21.78 0.84 15.00
CA MET A 261 22.58 0.63 13.81
C MET A 261 22.75 -0.88 13.57
N ILE A 262 22.35 -1.34 12.38
CA ILE A 262 22.26 -2.77 12.06
C ILE A 262 23.25 -3.07 10.93
N PHE A 263 24.12 -4.05 11.18
CA PHE A 263 25.03 -4.63 10.21
C PHE A 263 24.52 -6.01 9.79
N ASP A 264 23.79 -6.04 8.70
CA ASP A 264 23.16 -7.26 8.21
C ASP A 264 24.05 -7.95 7.17
N GLY A 265 24.87 -8.84 7.65
CA GLY A 265 25.79 -9.65 6.86
C GLY A 265 26.96 -10.17 7.67
N PRO A 266 27.61 -11.25 7.18
CA PRO A 266 28.80 -11.81 7.83
C PRO A 266 29.98 -10.87 7.72
N ASN A 267 30.87 -10.93 8.73
CA ASN A 267 32.15 -10.19 8.76
C ASN A 267 32.01 -8.67 8.46
N PRO A 268 31.15 -7.95 9.16
CA PRO A 268 30.95 -6.52 8.91
C PRO A 268 32.26 -5.73 9.03
N ASP A 269 32.43 -4.74 8.15
CA ASP A 269 33.56 -3.83 8.19
C ASP A 269 33.16 -2.50 8.86
N TYR A 270 33.61 -2.30 10.06
CA TYR A 270 33.48 -1.07 10.83
C TYR A 270 34.86 -0.59 11.31
N GLY A 271 35.90 -0.90 10.54
CA GLY A 271 37.29 -0.59 10.90
C GLY A 271 37.60 0.91 11.04
N THR A 272 36.77 1.76 10.39
CA THR A 272 36.82 3.20 10.57
C THR A 272 35.62 3.66 11.38
N ASN A 273 35.77 3.81 12.68
CA ASN A 273 34.69 4.27 13.57
C ASN A 273 35.17 5.41 14.48
N PRO A 274 34.23 6.23 15.02
CA PRO A 274 34.60 7.44 15.77
C PRO A 274 35.38 7.13 17.05
N ASN A 275 36.44 7.86 17.29
CA ASN A 275 37.17 7.86 18.56
C ASN A 275 36.80 9.08 19.43
N SER A 276 35.66 9.69 19.20
CA SER A 276 35.12 10.82 19.97
C SER A 276 34.29 10.32 21.16
N ALA A 277 34.53 10.90 22.32
CA ALA A 277 33.69 10.62 23.50
C ALA A 277 32.27 11.20 23.37
N ALA A 278 32.07 12.13 22.46
CA ALA A 278 30.77 12.76 22.20
C ALA A 278 29.92 12.01 21.17
N PHE A 279 30.51 11.04 20.46
CA PHE A 279 29.75 10.17 19.57
C PHE A 279 29.06 9.06 20.35
N ALA A 280 27.80 8.81 20.08
CA ALA A 280 27.03 7.75 20.69
C ALA A 280 26.10 7.06 19.70
N VAL A 281 25.95 5.74 19.84
CA VAL A 281 24.92 4.94 19.21
C VAL A 281 24.09 4.30 20.32
N SER A 282 22.89 4.81 20.50
CA SER A 282 22.02 4.40 21.62
C SER A 282 20.85 3.55 21.12
N GLY A 283 20.76 2.35 21.61
CA GLY A 283 19.60 1.48 21.43
C GLY A 283 18.52 1.67 22.50
N THR A 284 18.74 2.59 23.46
CA THR A 284 17.67 2.96 24.41
C THR A 284 16.60 3.73 23.67
N ASP A 285 15.34 3.35 23.81
CA ASP A 285 14.24 4.00 23.09
C ASP A 285 14.07 5.45 23.55
N ALA A 286 14.02 6.39 22.58
CA ALA A 286 13.93 7.82 22.87
C ALA A 286 12.50 8.34 23.01
N ASP A 287 11.50 7.62 22.50
CA ASP A 287 10.08 7.96 22.58
C ASP A 287 9.70 9.39 22.12
N HIS A 288 10.37 9.96 21.13
CA HIS A 288 10.13 11.36 20.75
C HIS A 288 9.03 11.53 19.68
N GLY A 289 9.02 10.71 18.65
CA GLY A 289 8.04 10.77 17.55
C GLY A 289 7.79 12.13 16.90
N PRO A 290 6.98 12.18 15.84
CA PRO A 290 6.75 13.39 15.05
C PRO A 290 6.05 14.53 15.79
N THR A 291 5.29 14.23 16.83
CA THR A 291 4.49 15.21 17.56
C THR A 291 5.17 15.74 18.82
N GLY A 292 6.37 15.26 19.13
CA GLY A 292 7.05 15.54 20.40
C GLY A 292 6.33 15.00 21.63
N THR A 293 5.21 14.30 21.43
CA THR A 293 4.50 13.55 22.47
C THR A 293 4.89 12.10 22.35
N GLY A 294 5.40 11.49 23.43
CA GLY A 294 5.83 10.10 23.42
C GLY A 294 4.73 9.14 22.94
N CYS A 295 5.13 8.11 22.24
CA CYS A 295 4.30 6.94 22.01
C CYS A 295 4.51 5.95 23.16
N PRO A 296 3.69 4.88 23.27
CA PRO A 296 3.99 3.82 24.23
C PRO A 296 5.41 3.29 24.04
N ALA A 297 6.22 3.35 25.09
CA ALA A 297 7.61 2.93 25.06
C ALA A 297 7.73 1.50 24.53
N ALA A 298 8.63 1.29 23.59
CA ALA A 298 9.00 -0.04 23.12
C ALA A 298 10.16 -0.61 23.96
N ALA A 299 10.46 -1.88 23.77
CA ALA A 299 11.65 -2.46 24.35
C ALA A 299 12.92 -1.82 23.75
N ASN A 300 13.91 -1.57 24.60
CA ASN A 300 15.21 -1.15 24.13
C ASN A 300 15.83 -2.22 23.22
N VAL A 301 16.71 -1.78 22.33
CA VAL A 301 17.46 -2.61 21.38
C VAL A 301 18.97 -2.40 21.61
N PRO A 302 19.87 -3.21 21.05
CA PRO A 302 21.30 -2.90 21.06
C PRO A 302 21.60 -1.64 20.24
N GLY A 303 22.66 -0.92 20.62
CA GLY A 303 23.21 0.18 19.81
C GLY A 303 23.69 -0.35 18.45
N LEU A 304 24.53 -1.41 18.46
CA LEU A 304 24.94 -2.14 17.26
C LEU A 304 24.31 -3.55 17.24
N ALA A 305 23.57 -3.85 16.19
CA ALA A 305 23.04 -5.17 15.93
C ALA A 305 23.89 -5.87 14.85
N GLY A 306 24.39 -7.06 15.17
CA GLY A 306 25.13 -7.91 14.24
C GLY A 306 24.25 -9.00 13.63
N TYR A 307 24.58 -9.41 12.41
CA TYR A 307 23.89 -10.48 11.66
C TYR A 307 23.88 -11.84 12.41
N ASN A 308 24.94 -12.15 13.12
CA ASN A 308 25.11 -13.35 13.95
C ASN A 308 26.20 -13.15 14.99
N ALA A 309 26.41 -14.16 15.85
CA ALA A 309 27.41 -14.11 16.93
C ALA A 309 28.84 -13.82 16.42
N ALA A 310 29.23 -14.34 15.26
CA ALA A 310 30.53 -14.09 14.67
C ALA A 310 30.66 -12.63 14.21
N SER A 311 29.63 -12.08 13.57
CA SER A 311 29.57 -10.67 13.18
C SER A 311 29.61 -9.74 14.37
N THR A 312 28.90 -10.08 15.43
CA THR A 312 28.89 -9.34 16.70
C THR A 312 30.27 -9.32 17.36
N THR A 313 30.95 -10.47 17.37
CA THR A 313 32.34 -10.57 17.87
C THR A 313 33.29 -9.72 17.04
N SER A 314 33.15 -9.77 15.72
CA SER A 314 33.94 -8.94 14.79
C SER A 314 33.74 -7.45 15.06
N LEU A 315 32.48 -6.97 15.18
CA LEU A 315 32.18 -5.59 15.54
C LEU A 315 32.80 -5.20 16.88
N GLY A 316 32.67 -6.05 17.89
CA GLY A 316 33.23 -5.82 19.23
C GLY A 316 34.75 -5.60 19.23
N THR A 317 35.49 -6.26 18.32
CA THR A 317 36.94 -6.09 18.19
C THR A 317 37.35 -4.85 17.40
N GLN A 318 36.45 -4.34 16.56
CA GLN A 318 36.72 -3.17 15.69
C GLN A 318 36.41 -1.83 16.37
N VAL A 319 35.43 -1.79 17.30
CA VAL A 319 35.02 -0.51 17.91
C VAL A 319 36.10 0.08 18.81
N ASN A 320 36.43 1.35 18.56
CA ASN A 320 37.48 2.08 19.33
C ASN A 320 36.99 2.42 20.75
N ARG A 321 35.68 2.65 20.93
CA ARG A 321 35.08 3.09 22.21
C ARG A 321 33.80 2.32 22.50
N PRO A 322 33.89 1.12 23.08
CA PRO A 322 32.69 0.30 23.36
C PRO A 322 31.64 1.00 24.21
N ALA A 323 32.04 1.89 25.13
CA ALA A 323 31.12 2.66 25.97
C ALA A 323 30.24 3.67 25.20
N SER A 324 30.56 3.97 23.94
CA SER A 324 29.72 4.82 23.07
C SER A 324 28.53 4.08 22.48
N TYR A 325 28.46 2.77 22.63
CA TYR A 325 27.38 1.92 22.11
C TYR A 325 26.60 1.38 23.30
N THR A 326 25.35 1.85 23.43
CA THR A 326 24.49 1.51 24.58
C THR A 326 23.20 0.85 24.11
N GLY A 327 22.54 0.11 24.98
CA GLY A 327 21.28 -0.55 24.68
C GLY A 327 21.08 -1.85 25.48
N THR A 328 20.02 -2.56 25.17
CA THR A 328 19.66 -3.83 25.83
C THR A 328 19.39 -4.89 24.76
N PRO A 329 19.91 -6.12 24.87
CA PRO A 329 20.58 -6.71 26.06
C PRO A 329 22.01 -6.24 26.27
N ALA A 330 22.67 -5.68 25.26
CA ALA A 330 24.02 -5.13 25.35
C ALA A 330 24.20 -4.02 24.30
N GLY A 331 25.24 -3.19 24.40
CA GLY A 331 25.55 -2.15 23.40
C GLY A 331 25.82 -2.74 22.01
N ILE A 332 26.38 -3.96 21.95
CA ILE A 332 26.61 -4.72 20.72
C ILE A 332 26.06 -6.11 20.94
N ALA A 333 25.09 -6.55 20.11
CA ALA A 333 24.40 -7.82 20.30
C ALA A 333 24.14 -8.56 18.98
N ASP A 334 24.01 -9.89 19.10
CA ASP A 334 23.55 -10.76 18.03
C ASP A 334 22.03 -10.68 17.92
N GLU A 335 21.54 -10.27 16.75
CA GLU A 335 20.11 -10.10 16.48
C GLU A 335 19.61 -11.06 15.38
N SER A 336 20.34 -12.13 15.10
CA SER A 336 19.99 -13.13 14.09
C SER A 336 18.57 -13.68 14.23
N SER A 337 18.08 -13.83 15.46
CA SER A 337 16.71 -14.30 15.73
C SER A 337 15.62 -13.28 15.36
N ASN A 338 15.97 -12.00 15.29
CA ASN A 338 15.05 -10.90 15.04
C ASN A 338 15.10 -10.38 13.58
N LEU A 339 16.12 -10.75 12.81
CA LEU A 339 16.24 -10.38 11.40
C LEU A 339 15.17 -11.07 10.52
N GLY A 340 14.78 -12.30 10.85
CA GLY A 340 13.75 -13.03 10.11
C GLY A 340 13.99 -13.04 8.58
N PRO A 341 13.05 -12.56 7.77
CA PRO A 341 13.22 -12.50 6.30
C PRO A 341 14.40 -11.64 5.84
N LEU A 342 14.85 -10.68 6.65
CA LEU A 342 15.98 -9.80 6.30
C LEU A 342 17.31 -10.53 6.29
N SER A 343 17.43 -11.70 6.89
CA SER A 343 18.66 -12.49 6.91
C SER A 343 19.08 -13.08 5.55
N THR A 344 18.30 -12.84 4.48
CA THR A 344 18.57 -13.36 3.14
C THR A 344 18.49 -12.26 2.07
N VAL A 345 19.24 -12.45 1.00
CA VAL A 345 19.23 -11.54 -0.17
C VAL A 345 17.84 -11.38 -0.77
N ASP A 346 17.06 -12.47 -0.84
CA ASP A 346 15.68 -12.44 -1.36
C ASP A 346 14.75 -11.59 -0.48
N GLY A 347 14.82 -11.76 0.85
CA GLY A 347 14.02 -10.98 1.78
C GLY A 347 14.35 -9.49 1.72
N LEU A 348 15.64 -9.13 1.66
CA LEU A 348 16.09 -7.75 1.49
C LEU A 348 15.67 -7.15 0.14
N THR A 349 15.78 -7.92 -0.94
CA THR A 349 15.35 -7.50 -2.28
C THR A 349 13.84 -7.26 -2.32
N LYS A 350 13.04 -8.13 -1.71
CA LYS A 350 11.59 -7.96 -1.58
C LYS A 350 11.24 -6.72 -0.76
N LEU A 351 11.98 -6.46 0.31
CA LEU A 351 11.80 -5.24 1.11
C LEU A 351 12.05 -3.99 0.27
N VAL A 352 13.20 -3.90 -0.41
CA VAL A 352 13.52 -2.75 -1.28
C VAL A 352 12.47 -2.56 -2.36
N ASN A 353 12.02 -3.63 -3.03
CA ASN A 353 10.99 -3.57 -4.06
C ASN A 353 9.64 -3.09 -3.50
N SER A 354 9.26 -3.53 -2.31
CA SER A 354 8.01 -3.09 -1.67
C SER A 354 8.05 -1.61 -1.31
N ILE A 355 9.19 -1.13 -0.79
CA ILE A 355 9.39 0.28 -0.48
C ILE A 355 9.45 1.12 -1.75
N THR A 356 10.10 0.63 -2.81
CA THR A 356 10.15 1.30 -4.13
C THR A 356 8.75 1.48 -4.70
N THR A 357 7.91 0.46 -4.60
CA THR A 357 6.50 0.56 -4.99
C THR A 357 5.75 1.59 -4.15
N ALA A 358 6.00 1.62 -2.85
CA ALA A 358 5.38 2.57 -1.92
C ALA A 358 5.83 4.02 -2.16
N ALA A 359 7.08 4.23 -2.55
CA ALA A 359 7.65 5.54 -2.85
C ALA A 359 6.99 6.21 -4.07
N GLY A 360 6.44 5.42 -4.99
CA GLY A 360 5.77 5.94 -6.19
C GLY A 360 6.68 6.86 -7.02
N PRO A 361 6.37 8.17 -7.12
CA PRO A 361 7.20 9.11 -7.88
C PRO A 361 8.52 9.49 -7.20
N ASN A 362 8.69 9.16 -5.93
CA ASN A 362 9.88 9.50 -5.15
C ASN A 362 10.99 8.44 -5.28
N VAL A 363 11.18 7.95 -6.50
CA VAL A 363 12.30 7.08 -6.87
C VAL A 363 13.26 7.88 -7.73
N TYR A 364 14.51 7.96 -7.27
CA TYR A 364 15.58 8.77 -7.86
C TYR A 364 16.73 7.89 -8.32
N GLY A 365 17.54 8.39 -9.25
CA GLY A 365 18.69 7.63 -9.73
C GLY A 365 19.30 8.20 -11.01
N ILE A 366 19.84 7.31 -11.85
CA ILE A 366 20.37 7.66 -13.16
C ILE A 366 19.21 7.78 -14.15
N SER A 367 19.33 8.70 -15.11
CA SER A 367 18.34 8.86 -16.18
C SER A 367 17.86 7.50 -16.73
N PRO A 368 16.53 7.24 -16.85
CA PRO A 368 15.44 8.23 -16.89
C PRO A 368 14.85 8.64 -15.52
N LEU A 369 15.40 8.19 -14.39
CA LEU A 369 14.91 8.59 -13.07
C LEU A 369 15.29 10.05 -12.74
N PRO A 370 14.50 10.73 -11.87
CA PRO A 370 14.86 12.06 -11.36
C PRO A 370 16.22 12.06 -10.66
N ASN A 371 16.94 13.18 -10.78
CA ASN A 371 18.25 13.33 -10.14
C ASN A 371 18.08 13.37 -8.61
N PRO A 372 18.87 12.61 -7.83
CA PRO A 372 18.82 12.64 -6.37
C PRO A 372 19.06 14.01 -5.72
N SER A 373 19.70 14.96 -6.41
CA SER A 373 19.87 16.33 -5.92
C SER A 373 18.57 17.11 -5.75
N THR A 374 17.48 16.67 -6.38
CA THR A 374 16.15 17.28 -6.28
C THR A 374 15.26 16.61 -5.22
N LEU A 375 15.82 15.65 -4.47
CA LEU A 375 15.09 14.85 -3.51
C LEU A 375 14.54 15.70 -2.36
N ASN A 376 13.26 15.54 -2.07
CA ASN A 376 12.62 16.09 -0.88
C ASN A 376 12.75 15.08 0.27
N LEU A 377 13.57 15.40 1.24
CA LEU A 377 13.83 14.52 2.39
C LEU A 377 12.66 14.41 3.37
N GLY A 378 11.57 15.18 3.17
CA GLY A 378 10.47 15.25 4.12
C GLY A 378 10.77 16.13 5.33
N THR A 379 9.75 16.28 6.15
CA THR A 379 9.81 16.99 7.44
C THR A 379 9.10 16.18 8.51
N ASP A 380 9.28 16.55 9.77
CA ASP A 380 8.61 15.89 10.89
C ASP A 380 7.07 15.87 10.76
N ALA A 381 6.52 16.95 10.24
CA ALA A 381 5.07 17.07 9.99
C ALA A 381 4.60 16.31 8.73
N ALA A 382 5.51 16.02 7.80
CA ALA A 382 5.22 15.36 6.53
C ALA A 382 6.40 14.45 6.14
N PRO A 383 6.54 13.30 6.81
CA PRO A 383 7.58 12.33 6.48
C PRO A 383 7.35 11.74 5.09
N VAL A 384 8.44 11.48 4.35
CA VAL A 384 8.39 11.02 2.96
C VAL A 384 9.15 9.70 2.81
N ILE A 385 8.64 8.82 1.94
CA ILE A 385 9.35 7.61 1.51
C ILE A 385 10.13 7.95 0.24
N ASN A 386 11.44 7.83 0.30
CA ASN A 386 12.35 8.08 -0.81
C ASN A 386 13.20 6.84 -1.11
N VAL A 387 13.42 6.56 -2.38
CA VAL A 387 14.33 5.50 -2.83
C VAL A 387 15.34 6.11 -3.81
N VAL A 388 16.61 5.94 -3.52
CA VAL A 388 17.71 6.33 -4.42
C VAL A 388 18.36 5.06 -4.97
N GLN A 389 18.24 4.87 -6.28
CA GLN A 389 18.90 3.79 -7.00
C GLN A 389 20.32 4.26 -7.41
N GLY A 390 21.29 3.96 -6.58
CA GLY A 390 22.69 4.38 -6.70
C GLY A 390 23.19 5.12 -5.47
N ASP A 391 24.26 5.89 -5.65
CA ASP A 391 24.92 6.64 -4.58
C ASP A 391 24.12 7.89 -4.21
N TYR A 392 24.19 8.26 -2.93
CA TYR A 392 23.54 9.46 -2.43
C TYR A 392 24.40 10.17 -1.38
N THR A 393 24.49 11.48 -1.54
CA THR A 393 25.14 12.35 -0.55
C THR A 393 24.08 13.08 0.25
N PHE A 394 23.99 12.75 1.54
CA PHE A 394 23.04 13.30 2.48
C PHE A 394 23.66 14.47 3.25
N GLY A 395 23.03 15.62 3.25
CA GLY A 395 23.60 16.81 3.88
C GLY A 395 22.62 17.70 4.64
N GLY A 396 21.35 17.31 4.76
CA GLY A 396 20.33 18.17 5.36
C GLY A 396 19.42 17.46 6.36
N PRO A 397 18.48 18.18 6.97
CA PRO A 397 17.44 17.56 7.77
C PRO A 397 16.43 16.82 6.89
N GLY A 398 15.87 15.75 7.44
CA GLY A 398 14.82 15.00 6.78
C GLY A 398 14.04 14.12 7.73
N ALA A 399 12.88 13.61 7.26
CA ALA A 399 12.06 12.67 8.00
C ALA A 399 11.35 11.67 7.09
N GLY A 400 11.26 10.43 7.51
CA GLY A 400 10.56 9.37 6.78
C GLY A 400 11.40 8.12 6.60
N ILE A 401 11.38 7.56 5.38
CA ILE A 401 12.16 6.41 4.99
C ILE A 401 13.07 6.79 3.82
N LEU A 402 14.34 6.55 3.98
CA LEU A 402 15.32 6.73 2.92
C LEU A 402 15.98 5.39 2.60
N VAL A 403 15.78 4.91 1.38
CA VAL A 403 16.49 3.73 0.86
C VAL A 403 17.57 4.20 -0.11
N VAL A 404 18.79 3.70 0.04
CA VAL A 404 19.92 3.94 -0.86
C VAL A 404 20.50 2.59 -1.29
N THR A 405 20.53 2.33 -2.61
CA THR A 405 21.06 1.04 -3.11
C THR A 405 22.56 1.09 -3.41
N GLY A 406 23.14 2.25 -3.51
CA GLY A 406 24.58 2.49 -3.65
C GLY A 406 25.26 2.81 -2.32
N THR A 407 26.21 3.74 -2.40
CA THR A 407 26.90 4.31 -1.23
C THR A 407 26.13 5.49 -0.67
N LEU A 408 25.84 5.45 0.63
CA LEU A 408 25.33 6.61 1.35
C LEU A 408 26.48 7.39 1.98
N THR A 409 26.66 8.65 1.57
CA THR A 409 27.67 9.55 2.15
C THR A 409 27.01 10.63 2.98
N PHE A 410 27.34 10.71 4.26
CA PHE A 410 26.90 11.81 5.14
C PHE A 410 27.89 12.97 5.10
N ASN A 411 27.38 14.16 4.79
CA ASN A 411 28.14 15.41 4.82
C ASN A 411 27.59 16.39 5.85
N GLY A 412 28.44 17.18 6.47
CA GLY A 412 28.05 18.25 7.40
C GLY A 412 27.35 17.73 8.65
N ASN A 413 26.20 18.30 8.97
CA ASN A 413 25.38 17.97 10.15
C ASN A 413 24.17 17.13 9.75
N PRO A 414 24.30 15.82 9.54
CA PRO A 414 23.16 14.99 9.15
C PRO A 414 22.15 14.90 10.29
N SER A 415 20.91 15.22 10.00
CA SER A 415 19.79 15.07 10.91
C SER A 415 18.67 14.33 10.18
N TYR A 416 18.23 13.20 10.70
CA TYR A 416 17.16 12.44 10.08
C TYR A 416 16.28 11.77 11.12
N ASN A 417 14.97 11.85 10.93
CA ASN A 417 13.98 11.23 11.78
C ASN A 417 13.26 10.12 11.03
N GLY A 418 13.44 8.87 11.48
CA GLY A 418 12.84 7.71 10.83
C GLY A 418 13.85 6.60 10.51
N ILE A 419 13.76 6.01 9.32
CA ILE A 419 14.52 4.82 8.96
C ILE A 419 15.39 5.10 7.73
N ILE A 420 16.67 4.79 7.85
CA ILE A 420 17.59 4.79 6.71
C ILE A 420 18.01 3.36 6.40
N LEU A 421 17.75 2.92 5.17
CA LEU A 421 18.09 1.59 4.68
C LEU A 421 19.14 1.72 3.56
N VAL A 422 20.34 1.21 3.82
CA VAL A 422 21.41 1.14 2.80
C VAL A 422 21.51 -0.31 2.37
N ILE A 423 20.65 -0.70 1.41
CA ILE A 423 20.49 -2.09 0.96
C ILE A 423 20.79 -2.17 -0.53
N GLY A 424 21.88 -2.79 -0.85
CA GLY A 424 22.42 -2.90 -2.20
C GLY A 424 23.92 -3.07 -2.11
N GLN A 425 24.71 -2.00 -2.27
CA GLN A 425 26.14 -2.06 -2.00
C GLN A 425 26.47 -2.15 -0.50
N GLY A 426 25.53 -1.79 0.39
CA GLY A 426 25.74 -1.88 1.83
C GLY A 426 26.92 -1.05 2.32
N ASN A 427 27.09 0.17 1.77
CA ASN A 427 28.21 1.03 2.06
C ASN A 427 27.76 2.38 2.60
N VAL A 428 28.22 2.71 3.80
CA VAL A 428 27.97 4.00 4.45
C VAL A 428 29.28 4.71 4.71
N GLN A 429 29.36 5.97 4.33
CA GLN A 429 30.52 6.81 4.57
C GLN A 429 30.12 8.10 5.26
N LYS A 430 30.84 8.49 6.29
CA LYS A 430 30.78 9.83 6.88
C LYS A 430 32.16 10.45 6.90
N ASN A 431 32.30 11.58 6.20
CA ASN A 431 33.50 12.31 6.10
C ASN A 431 33.40 13.63 6.89
N GLY A 432 34.41 13.90 7.71
CA GLY A 432 34.56 15.17 8.47
C GLY A 432 33.71 15.18 9.77
N GLY A 433 34.01 16.20 10.58
CA GLY A 433 33.28 16.51 11.80
C GLY A 433 31.88 17.05 11.47
N GLY A 434 30.96 16.90 12.36
CA GLY A 434 29.61 17.44 12.26
C GLY A 434 28.79 17.04 13.45
N ASN A 435 27.75 17.84 13.75
CA ASN A 435 26.80 17.60 14.80
C ASN A 435 25.48 17.26 14.11
N GLY A 436 24.85 16.20 14.52
CA GLY A 436 23.55 15.78 13.97
C GLY A 436 23.05 14.58 14.72
N THR A 437 21.77 14.27 14.59
CA THR A 437 21.20 13.09 15.21
C THR A 437 20.34 12.36 14.20
N LEU A 438 20.54 11.06 14.09
CA LEU A 438 19.63 10.15 13.41
C LEU A 438 18.73 9.54 14.48
N ASN A 439 17.45 9.93 14.52
CA ASN A 439 16.44 9.36 15.43
C ASN A 439 15.64 8.31 14.70
N GLY A 440 15.76 7.06 15.11
CA GLY A 440 15.14 5.91 14.47
C GLY A 440 16.11 4.75 14.30
N SER A 441 16.39 4.34 13.06
CA SER A 441 17.33 3.23 12.81
C SER A 441 18.08 3.38 11.49
N LEU A 442 19.35 2.92 11.48
CA LEU A 442 20.18 2.78 10.28
C LEU A 442 20.46 1.30 10.01
N PHE A 443 20.00 0.80 8.88
CA PHE A 443 20.19 -0.58 8.47
C PHE A 443 21.12 -0.67 7.25
N VAL A 444 22.12 -1.55 7.31
CA VAL A 444 23.13 -1.68 6.27
C VAL A 444 23.27 -3.14 5.85
N ALA A 445 23.04 -3.43 4.56
CA ALA A 445 23.15 -4.78 3.99
C ALA A 445 23.74 -4.75 2.57
N ASN A 446 24.70 -5.61 2.31
CA ASN A 446 25.30 -5.77 0.99
C ASN A 446 24.63 -6.96 0.24
N LEU A 447 24.11 -6.71 -0.97
CA LEU A 447 23.48 -7.74 -1.80
C LEU A 447 24.45 -8.37 -2.82
N TYR A 448 25.73 -7.99 -2.76
CA TYR A 448 26.74 -8.43 -3.72
C TYR A 448 27.90 -9.16 -3.02
N SER A 449 28.61 -9.96 -3.78
CA SER A 449 29.79 -10.69 -3.29
C SER A 449 31.01 -9.78 -3.09
N ASP A 450 31.03 -8.65 -3.78
CA ASP A 450 32.15 -7.73 -3.75
C ASP A 450 32.02 -6.72 -2.61
N THR A 451 33.15 -6.33 -2.06
CA THR A 451 33.23 -5.29 -1.03
C THR A 451 33.67 -3.95 -1.62
N PRO A 452 33.18 -2.80 -1.06
CA PRO A 452 33.74 -1.49 -1.42
C PRO A 452 35.26 -1.42 -1.14
N PRO A 453 36.03 -0.66 -1.92
CA PRO A 453 35.66 0.21 -3.04
C PRO A 453 35.77 -0.44 -4.43
N THR A 454 35.85 -1.77 -4.51
CA THR A 454 36.15 -2.49 -5.76
C THR A 454 34.94 -2.76 -6.66
N TYR A 455 33.83 -2.07 -6.44
CA TYR A 455 32.59 -2.24 -7.23
C TYR A 455 32.70 -1.83 -8.71
N THR A 456 33.60 -2.42 -9.46
CA THR A 456 33.58 -2.19 -10.91
C THR A 456 32.47 -2.96 -11.62
N HIS A 457 32.11 -4.14 -11.09
CA HIS A 457 31.03 -5.00 -11.60
C HIS A 457 30.48 -5.83 -10.43
N PRO A 458 29.52 -5.31 -9.65
CA PRO A 458 28.99 -6.03 -8.51
C PRO A 458 28.30 -7.32 -8.95
N ILE A 459 28.75 -8.47 -8.41
CA ILE A 459 28.15 -9.78 -8.68
C ILE A 459 27.06 -10.01 -7.65
N PRO A 460 25.77 -10.10 -8.08
CA PRO A 460 24.67 -10.38 -7.17
C PRO A 460 24.84 -11.72 -6.47
N LEU A 461 24.56 -11.76 -5.19
CA LEU A 461 24.48 -13.00 -4.41
C LEU A 461 23.21 -13.78 -4.74
N GLY A 462 23.24 -15.10 -4.51
CA GLY A 462 22.05 -15.94 -4.70
C GLY A 462 20.91 -15.56 -3.74
N ALA A 463 19.67 -15.74 -4.18
CA ALA A 463 18.46 -15.35 -3.44
C ALA A 463 18.41 -15.88 -1.99
N ASN A 464 18.78 -17.14 -1.79
CA ASN A 464 18.77 -17.78 -0.46
C ASN A 464 20.08 -17.62 0.31
N SER A 465 21.03 -16.86 -0.23
CA SER A 465 22.32 -16.61 0.43
C SER A 465 22.15 -15.58 1.54
N PRO A 466 22.99 -15.62 2.60
CA PRO A 466 23.14 -14.48 3.48
C PRO A 466 23.63 -13.26 2.69
N PRO A 467 23.39 -12.05 3.19
CA PRO A 467 23.96 -10.82 2.61
C PRO A 467 25.49 -10.87 2.59
N GLY A 468 26.10 -10.06 1.77
CA GLY A 468 27.54 -9.85 1.73
C GLY A 468 28.06 -8.99 2.90
N ILE A 469 29.27 -8.50 2.80
CA ILE A 469 29.92 -7.71 3.85
C ILE A 469 29.35 -6.28 3.87
N PRO A 470 28.61 -5.86 4.93
CA PRO A 470 28.22 -4.47 5.09
C PRO A 470 29.43 -3.65 5.57
N THR A 471 29.61 -2.45 5.01
CA THR A 471 30.74 -1.58 5.31
C THR A 471 30.25 -0.23 5.82
N VAL A 472 30.77 0.21 6.96
CA VAL A 472 30.51 1.54 7.49
C VAL A 472 31.82 2.22 7.85
N ALA A 473 32.16 3.27 7.14
CA ALA A 473 33.31 4.12 7.42
C ALA A 473 32.82 5.44 8.04
N TRP A 474 32.81 5.51 9.37
CA TRP A 474 32.38 6.70 10.09
C TRP A 474 33.58 7.49 10.58
N ASN A 475 34.16 8.27 9.67
CA ASN A 475 35.38 9.05 9.93
C ASN A 475 35.02 10.48 10.32
N GLY A 476 35.33 10.87 11.54
CA GLY A 476 35.15 12.26 12.00
C GLY A 476 34.97 12.38 13.50
N GLY A 477 35.53 13.44 14.06
CA GLY A 477 35.25 13.91 15.41
C GLY A 477 34.04 14.82 15.38
N GLY A 478 33.00 14.49 16.11
CA GLY A 478 31.76 15.26 16.19
C GLY A 478 30.75 14.58 17.10
N THR A 479 29.58 15.20 17.25
CA THR A 479 28.47 14.67 18.06
C THR A 479 27.35 14.12 17.17
N ALA A 480 27.70 13.55 16.01
CA ALA A 480 26.70 12.92 15.16
C ALA A 480 26.26 11.58 15.76
N ASN A 481 25.16 11.61 16.48
CA ASN A 481 24.64 10.45 17.22
C ASN A 481 23.61 9.67 16.41
N ILE A 482 23.49 8.38 16.73
CA ILE A 482 22.36 7.54 16.25
C ILE A 482 21.57 7.13 17.49
N GLN A 483 20.30 7.48 17.52
CA GLN A 483 19.39 7.23 18.63
C GLN A 483 18.25 6.38 18.15
N TYR A 484 18.06 5.21 18.73
CA TYR A 484 16.85 4.41 18.47
C TYR A 484 15.61 5.16 18.92
N ASP A 485 14.60 5.20 18.08
CA ASP A 485 13.33 5.84 18.37
C ASP A 485 12.19 5.05 17.74
N SER A 486 11.50 4.27 18.56
CA SER A 486 10.40 3.42 18.12
C SER A 486 9.20 4.23 17.66
N CYS A 487 9.00 5.43 18.19
CA CYS A 487 7.92 6.32 17.79
C CYS A 487 8.09 6.78 16.35
N TRP A 488 9.31 7.15 15.96
CA TRP A 488 9.62 7.49 14.58
C TRP A 488 9.50 6.29 13.64
N ILE A 489 9.99 5.11 14.04
CA ILE A 489 9.85 3.88 13.27
C ILE A 489 8.37 3.54 13.04
N ASN A 490 7.54 3.65 14.08
CA ASN A 490 6.10 3.40 13.96
C ASN A 490 5.38 4.47 13.11
N ALA A 491 5.75 5.74 13.26
CA ALA A 491 5.15 6.81 12.48
C ALA A 491 5.41 6.66 10.99
N VAL A 492 6.64 6.30 10.61
CA VAL A 492 6.98 6.08 9.19
C VAL A 492 6.35 4.78 8.66
N ASN A 493 6.16 3.75 9.49
CA ASN A 493 5.39 2.57 9.11
C ASN A 493 3.95 2.90 8.76
N GLN A 494 3.32 3.81 9.48
CA GLN A 494 1.94 4.24 9.18
C GLN A 494 1.82 5.03 7.87
N SER A 495 2.91 5.52 7.32
CA SER A 495 2.92 6.21 6.02
C SER A 495 2.94 5.26 4.82
N PHE A 496 3.13 3.95 5.04
CA PHE A 496 3.07 2.98 3.95
C PHE A 496 1.68 2.84 3.38
N PRO A 497 1.58 2.66 2.04
CA PRO A 497 0.31 2.37 1.41
C PRO A 497 -0.21 1.00 1.85
N TYR A 498 -1.53 0.90 1.89
CA TYR A 498 -2.19 -0.38 2.07
C TYR A 498 -2.02 -1.22 0.81
N ARG A 499 -1.53 -2.44 0.96
CA ARG A 499 -1.46 -3.40 -0.15
C ARG A 499 -2.81 -4.07 -0.35
N ILE A 500 -3.09 -4.45 -1.57
CA ILE A 500 -4.24 -5.28 -1.92
C ILE A 500 -3.87 -6.73 -1.59
N VAL A 501 -4.66 -7.35 -0.74
CA VAL A 501 -4.54 -8.76 -0.35
C VAL A 501 -5.43 -9.60 -1.25
N ALA A 502 -6.67 -9.17 -1.46
CA ALA A 502 -7.59 -9.79 -2.38
C ALA A 502 -8.46 -8.73 -3.08
N GLN A 503 -9.00 -9.11 -4.24
CA GLN A 503 -9.95 -8.27 -4.97
C GLN A 503 -11.04 -9.12 -5.58
N ARG A 504 -12.25 -8.59 -5.61
CA ARG A 504 -13.40 -9.21 -6.29
C ARG A 504 -14.34 -8.18 -6.88
N GLU A 505 -15.01 -8.55 -7.93
CA GLU A 505 -16.16 -7.82 -8.47
C GLU A 505 -17.44 -8.42 -7.90
N LEU A 506 -18.31 -7.56 -7.41
CA LEU A 506 -19.62 -7.97 -6.89
C LEU A 506 -20.65 -7.78 -7.99
N ILE A 507 -21.41 -8.80 -8.24
CA ILE A 507 -22.54 -8.74 -9.19
C ILE A 507 -23.69 -8.04 -8.46
N TYR A 508 -24.09 -6.90 -9.01
CA TYR A 508 -25.14 -6.04 -8.45
C TYR A 508 -26.53 -6.49 -8.92
#